data_e26bfabdda773f8dbbce036be6a962a1
#
_entry.id   e26bfabdda773f8dbbce036be6a962a1
#
_cell.length_a   1.000
_cell.length_b   1.000
_cell.length_c   1.000
_cell.angle_alpha   90.00
_cell.angle_beta   90.00
_cell.angle_gamma   90.00
#
_symmetry.space_group_name_H-M   'P 1'
#
loop_
_entity.id
_entity.type
_entity.pdbx_description
1 polymer ?
#
loop_
_entity_poly.entity_id
_entity_poly.type
_entity_poly.pdbx_seq_one_letter_code
_entity_poly.pdbx_strand_id
1 'polypeptide(L)' 'MKIKVYKAKDGWRWRAVARNGKITADSGEAYTREAGATRARAAFIRAVRAMK' A
#
# COMPACT_ATOMS: atom_id res chain seq x y z
N MET A 1 0.00 -0.27 12.45
CA MET A 1 0.41 -0.57 11.06
C MET A 1 0.55 0.72 10.28
N LYS A 2 1.61 0.85 9.55
CA LYS A 2 1.83 2.00 8.67
C LYS A 2 1.75 1.56 7.23
N ILE A 3 1.14 2.38 6.39
CA ILE A 3 1.04 2.10 4.97
C ILE A 3 1.75 3.23 4.22
N LYS A 4 2.79 2.86 3.49
CA LYS A 4 3.62 3.82 2.76
C LYS A 4 3.45 3.66 1.26
N VAL A 5 3.37 4.79 0.57
CA VAL A 5 3.45 4.83 -0.89
C VAL A 5 4.87 5.26 -1.23
N TYR A 6 5.51 4.56 -2.15
CA TYR A 6 6.88 4.84 -2.53
C TYR A 6 7.10 4.61 -4.02
N LYS A 7 8.12 5.27 -4.55
CA LYS A 7 8.48 5.10 -5.96
C LYS A 7 9.46 3.96 -6.10
N ALA A 8 9.12 2.99 -6.97
CA ALA A 8 9.97 1.87 -7.31
C ALA A 8 10.45 2.01 -8.76
N LYS A 9 11.32 1.11 -9.21
CA LYS A 9 11.83 1.12 -10.57
C LYS A 9 10.73 1.07 -11.63
N ASP A 10 9.69 0.31 -11.36
CA ASP A 10 8.62 0.05 -12.31
C ASP A 10 7.40 0.95 -12.08
N GLY A 11 7.49 1.91 -11.17
CA GLY A 11 6.38 2.82 -10.91
C GLY A 11 6.15 3.03 -9.43
N TRP A 12 4.94 3.38 -9.06
CA TRP A 12 4.58 3.66 -7.69
C TRP A 12 3.96 2.43 -7.03
N ARG A 13 4.34 2.16 -5.80
CA ARG A 13 3.84 1.02 -5.04
C ARG A 13 3.50 1.46 -3.62
N TRP A 14 2.76 0.62 -2.91
CA TRP A 14 2.53 0.83 -1.49
C TRP A 14 2.78 -0.47 -0.72
N ARG A 15 3.09 -0.32 0.56
CA ARG A 15 3.25 -1.48 1.45
C ARG A 15 2.73 -1.15 2.83
N ALA A 16 2.20 -2.17 3.50
CA ALA A 16 1.74 -2.08 4.88
C ALA A 16 2.78 -2.74 5.78
N VAL A 17 3.25 -2.00 6.77
CA VAL A 17 4.30 -2.47 7.68
C VAL A 17 3.74 -2.50 9.09
N ALA A 18 3.87 -3.64 9.76
CA ALA A 18 3.44 -3.82 11.15
C ALA A 18 4.41 -3.12 12.11
N ARG A 19 4.03 -3.02 13.38
CA ARG A 19 4.87 -2.40 14.41
C ARG A 19 6.26 -2.98 14.52
N ASN A 20 6.37 -4.29 14.32
CA ASN A 20 7.66 -4.98 14.43
C ASN A 20 8.52 -4.86 13.16
N GLY A 21 8.09 -4.04 12.20
CA GLY A 21 8.82 -3.82 10.96
C GLY A 21 8.56 -4.83 9.87
N LYS A 22 7.73 -5.83 10.12
CA LYS A 22 7.40 -6.84 9.12
C LYS A 22 6.39 -6.32 8.11
N ILE A 23 6.61 -6.65 6.84
CA ILE A 23 5.67 -6.30 5.78
C ILE A 23 4.49 -7.26 5.85
N THR A 24 3.30 -6.71 6.07
CA THR A 24 2.07 -7.51 6.17
C THR A 24 1.31 -7.57 4.86
N ALA A 25 1.50 -6.58 4.00
CA ALA A 25 0.85 -6.55 2.69
C ALA A 25 1.59 -5.57 1.79
N ASP A 26 1.42 -5.70 0.48
CA ASP A 26 1.95 -4.75 -0.47
C ASP A 26 1.00 -4.64 -1.66
N SER A 27 1.28 -3.71 -2.58
CA SER A 27 0.39 -3.47 -3.71
C SER A 27 0.38 -4.61 -4.73
N GLY A 28 1.46 -5.37 -4.79
CA GLY A 28 1.58 -6.47 -5.76
C GLY A 28 1.80 -5.99 -7.18
N GLU A 29 1.52 -4.74 -7.48
CA GLU A 29 1.71 -4.19 -8.82
C GLU A 29 2.15 -2.74 -8.73
N ALA A 30 2.75 -2.24 -9.80
CA ALA A 30 3.20 -0.86 -9.87
C ALA A 30 2.15 -0.01 -10.57
N TYR A 31 1.93 1.19 -10.05
CA TYR A 31 1.02 2.15 -10.65
C TYR A 31 1.83 3.22 -11.38
N THR A 32 1.31 3.67 -12.50
CA THR A 32 2.00 4.65 -13.34
C THR A 32 2.17 5.98 -12.62
N ARG A 33 1.20 6.33 -11.78
CA ARG A 33 1.20 7.61 -11.06
C ARG A 33 1.06 7.39 -9.57
N GLU A 34 1.63 8.33 -8.80
CA GLU A 34 1.48 8.31 -7.35
C GLU A 34 0.01 8.29 -6.93
N ALA A 35 -0.83 9.05 -7.61
CA ALA A 35 -2.26 9.12 -7.30
C ALA A 35 -2.92 7.75 -7.37
N GLY A 36 -2.52 6.90 -8.33
CA GLY A 36 -3.05 5.55 -8.45
C GLY A 36 -2.69 4.70 -7.25
N ALA A 37 -1.42 4.76 -6.83
CA ALA A 37 -0.96 4.01 -5.67
C ALA A 37 -1.66 4.50 -4.39
N THR A 38 -1.85 5.81 -4.27
CA THR A 38 -2.52 6.40 -3.10
C THR A 38 -3.98 5.95 -3.03
N ARG A 39 -4.67 5.88 -4.17
CA ARG A 39 -6.04 5.37 -4.22
C ARG A 39 -6.12 3.91 -3.82
N ALA A 40 -5.20 3.11 -4.34
CA ALA A 40 -5.16 1.68 -4.02
C ALA A 40 -4.90 1.48 -2.53
N ARG A 41 -4.01 2.29 -1.96
CA ARG A 41 -3.75 2.28 -0.52
C ARG A 41 -5.02 2.57 0.27
N ALA A 42 -5.76 3.59 -0.14
CA ALA A 42 -7.01 3.96 0.53
C ALA A 42 -8.04 2.84 0.44
N ALA A 43 -8.15 2.19 -0.71
CA ALA A 43 -9.05 1.06 -0.88
C ALA A 43 -8.66 -0.11 0.03
N PHE A 44 -7.35 -0.37 0.17
CA PHE A 44 -6.85 -1.40 1.06
C PHE A 44 -7.22 -1.10 2.52
N ILE A 45 -7.02 0.13 2.96
CA ILE A 45 -7.36 0.54 4.33
C ILE A 45 -8.85 0.34 4.58
N ARG A 46 -9.67 0.73 3.63
CA ARG A 46 -11.13 0.58 3.75
C ARG A 46 -11.54 -0.89 3.86
N ALA A 47 -10.93 -1.74 3.04
CA ALA A 47 -11.20 -3.18 3.07
C ALA A 47 -10.81 -3.78 4.41
N VAL A 48 -9.64 -3.41 4.94
CA VAL A 48 -9.18 -3.91 6.22
C VAL A 48 -10.12 -3.50 7.36
N ARG A 49 -10.60 -2.26 7.32
CA ARG A 49 -11.54 -1.78 8.34
C ARG A 49 -12.88 -2.52 8.30
N ALA A 50 -13.29 -2.96 7.12
CA ALA A 50 -14.53 -3.70 6.96
C ALA A 50 -14.39 -5.15 7.41
N MET A 51 -13.17 -5.65 7.46
CA MET A 51 -12.88 -7.01 7.91
C MET A 51 -12.74 -7.03 9.43
N LYS A 52 -13.67 -7.65 10.11
CA LYS A 52 -13.58 -7.81 11.57
C LYS A 52 -13.74 -9.24 11.96
#